data_4fb678c7cceabd9482d924865611f6ad
#
_entry.id   4fb678c7cceabd9482d924865611f6ad
#
_cell.length_a   1.000
_cell.length_b   1.000
_cell.length_c   1.000
_cell.angle_alpha   90.00
_cell.angle_beta   90.00
_cell.angle_gamma   90.00
#
_symmetry.space_group_name_H-M   'P 1'
#
loop_
_entity.id
_entity.type
_entity.pdbx_description
1 polymer ?
#
loop_
_entity_poly.entity_id
_entity_poly.type
_entity_poly.pdbx_seq_one_letter_code
_entity_poly.pdbx_strand_id
1 'polypeptide(L)'
;MCPFCFYFCMQIILKTVMEDKKSLAGAWVEAARPRTLPASVSPVLLGCALAYYDGMFDITPAVLCLLVALFAQIASNFANDYFDFKKGADREDRLGPERAVAQGWITPKAMLAGTFVMLGLACLSGLLLICFADWRLIWVGLAIAICVLAYSAGPFPLAYNGLGDVCVLLFYGVIPVCFTYYIQTLSFSLLSFLLSVALSLIHISE
;
A
#
# COMPACT_ATOMS: atom_id res chain seq x y z
N MET A 1 32.87 4.58 -44.73
CA MET A 1 31.97 4.45 -43.54
C MET A 1 32.49 5.40 -42.49
N CYS A 2 31.72 6.41 -42.10
CA CYS A 2 32.20 7.50 -41.25
C CYS A 2 32.46 6.99 -39.80
N PRO A 3 33.67 7.20 -39.24
CA PRO A 3 34.01 6.74 -37.88
C PRO A 3 33.06 7.27 -36.81
N PHE A 4 32.46 8.43 -37.06
CA PHE A 4 31.49 9.08 -36.18
C PHE A 4 30.16 8.33 -36.11
N CYS A 5 29.72 7.72 -37.22
CA CYS A 5 28.47 6.94 -37.25
C CYS A 5 28.63 5.61 -36.52
N PHE A 6 29.82 5.02 -36.57
CA PHE A 6 30.14 3.76 -35.83
C PHE A 6 30.22 4.01 -34.32
N TYR A 7 30.83 5.14 -33.89
CA TYR A 7 30.93 5.51 -32.48
C TYR A 7 29.56 5.84 -31.89
N PHE A 8 28.71 6.53 -32.66
CA PHE A 8 27.33 6.86 -32.24
C PHE A 8 26.45 5.62 -32.19
N CYS A 9 26.55 4.71 -33.14
CA CYS A 9 25.83 3.43 -33.14
C CYS A 9 26.29 2.53 -32.01
N MET A 10 27.61 2.50 -31.71
CA MET A 10 28.16 1.75 -30.59
C MET A 10 27.76 2.33 -29.23
N GLN A 11 27.68 3.66 -29.12
CA GLN A 11 27.15 4.32 -27.92
C GLN A 11 25.65 4.04 -27.70
N ILE A 12 24.85 4.01 -28.76
CA ILE A 12 23.44 3.61 -28.69
C ILE A 12 23.30 2.14 -28.30
N ILE A 13 24.07 1.26 -28.93
CA ILE A 13 24.07 -0.18 -28.61
C ILE A 13 24.57 -0.42 -27.19
N LEU A 14 25.65 0.24 -26.75
CA LEU A 14 26.12 0.15 -25.37
C LEU A 14 25.10 0.72 -24.37
N LYS A 15 24.44 1.81 -24.70
CA LYS A 15 23.38 2.38 -23.87
C LYS A 15 22.16 1.47 -23.79
N THR A 16 21.79 0.80 -24.89
CA THR A 16 20.68 -0.16 -24.95
C THR A 16 21.04 -1.50 -24.29
N VAL A 17 22.33 -1.93 -24.33
CA VAL A 17 22.83 -3.17 -23.69
C VAL A 17 23.17 -2.94 -22.21
N MET A 18 23.56 -1.72 -21.84
CA MET A 18 23.82 -1.28 -20.47
C MET A 18 22.61 -0.59 -19.82
N GLU A 19 21.46 -0.60 -20.45
CA GLU A 19 20.19 -0.31 -19.78
C GLU A 19 20.00 -1.40 -18.75
N ASP A 20 20.41 -1.07 -17.55
CA ASP A 20 20.52 -1.90 -16.36
C ASP A 20 19.20 -2.65 -16.19
N LYS A 21 19.15 -3.91 -16.58
CA LYS A 21 17.99 -4.76 -16.29
C LYS A 21 17.90 -4.78 -14.78
N LYS A 22 17.07 -3.89 -14.24
CA LYS A 22 16.76 -3.84 -12.82
C LYS A 22 16.56 -5.26 -12.33
N SER A 23 17.27 -5.67 -11.29
CA SER A 23 17.12 -7.03 -10.79
C SER A 23 15.64 -7.29 -10.46
N LEU A 24 15.16 -8.51 -10.70
CA LEU A 24 13.74 -8.84 -10.42
C LEU A 24 13.35 -8.49 -8.99
N ALA A 25 14.23 -8.72 -8.02
CA ALA A 25 14.02 -8.30 -6.63
C ALA A 25 13.90 -6.78 -6.49
N GLY A 26 14.76 -6.02 -7.16
CA GLY A 26 14.69 -4.55 -7.19
C GLY A 26 13.38 -4.04 -7.80
N ALA A 27 12.88 -4.69 -8.86
CA ALA A 27 11.61 -4.36 -9.47
C ALA A 27 10.42 -4.56 -8.50
N TRP A 28 10.41 -5.64 -7.73
CA TRP A 28 9.37 -5.89 -6.71
C TRP A 28 9.44 -4.91 -5.54
N VAL A 29 10.64 -4.54 -5.09
CA VAL A 29 10.82 -3.52 -4.05
C VAL A 29 10.33 -2.16 -4.53
N GLU A 30 10.63 -1.77 -5.77
CA GLU A 30 10.13 -0.52 -6.36
C GLU A 30 8.61 -0.52 -6.47
N ALA A 31 8.01 -1.63 -6.94
CA ALA A 31 6.56 -1.78 -7.03
C ALA A 31 5.88 -1.71 -5.66
N ALA A 32 6.52 -2.21 -4.59
CA ALA A 32 6.03 -2.10 -3.22
C ALA A 32 6.03 -0.66 -2.70
N ARG A 33 6.76 0.27 -3.35
CA ARG A 33 6.85 1.70 -3.01
C ARG A 33 7.22 1.94 -1.55
N PRO A 34 8.48 1.69 -1.13
CA PRO A 34 8.89 1.86 0.27
C PRO A 34 8.61 3.26 0.83
N ARG A 35 8.55 4.30 -0.02
CA ARG A 35 8.26 5.68 0.37
C ARG A 35 6.84 5.87 0.91
N THR A 36 5.88 5.01 0.52
CA THR A 36 4.48 5.09 0.97
C THR A 36 4.19 4.20 2.18
N LEU A 37 5.10 3.27 2.54
CA LEU A 37 4.89 2.38 3.68
C LEU A 37 4.80 3.10 5.03
N PRO A 38 5.57 4.18 5.31
CA PRO A 38 5.41 4.94 6.55
C PRO A 38 3.99 5.45 6.78
N ALA A 39 3.25 5.80 5.72
CA ALA A 39 1.87 6.25 5.83
C ALA A 39 0.93 5.17 6.38
N SER A 40 1.19 3.88 6.13
CA SER A 40 0.40 2.77 6.69
C SER A 40 0.88 2.34 8.07
N VAL A 41 2.16 2.57 8.40
CA VAL A 41 2.76 2.20 9.69
C VAL A 41 2.41 3.21 10.78
N SER A 42 2.47 4.52 10.48
CA SER A 42 2.26 5.59 11.47
C SER A 42 0.93 5.50 12.23
N PRO A 43 -0.23 5.20 11.61
CA PRO A 43 -1.48 5.09 12.35
C PRO A 43 -1.52 3.87 13.29
N VAL A 44 -0.89 2.77 12.89
CA VAL A 44 -0.78 1.58 13.79
C VAL A 44 0.09 1.92 14.99
N LEU A 45 1.23 2.59 14.78
CA LEU A 45 2.09 3.03 15.88
C LEU A 45 1.37 3.98 16.82
N LEU A 46 0.54 4.90 16.30
CA LEU A 46 -0.25 5.81 17.12
C LEU A 46 -1.27 5.04 17.96
N GLY A 47 -1.99 4.08 17.39
CA GLY A 47 -2.92 3.22 18.14
C GLY A 47 -2.22 2.41 19.23
N CYS A 48 -1.04 1.85 18.94
CA CYS A 48 -0.21 1.16 19.92
C CYS A 48 0.30 2.09 21.04
N ALA A 49 0.72 3.32 20.70
CA ALA A 49 1.19 4.30 21.67
C ALA A 49 0.07 4.70 22.66
N LEU A 50 -1.16 4.86 22.17
CA LEU A 50 -2.32 5.14 23.02
C LEU A 50 -2.63 3.94 23.93
N ALA A 51 -2.60 2.73 23.42
CA ALA A 51 -2.78 1.52 24.26
C ALA A 51 -1.68 1.37 25.30
N TYR A 52 -0.44 1.72 24.95
CA TYR A 52 0.67 1.74 25.89
C TYR A 52 0.47 2.81 26.99
N TYR A 53 -0.02 3.99 26.63
CA TYR A 53 -0.36 5.05 27.58
C TYR A 53 -1.41 4.60 28.61
N ASP A 54 -2.39 3.81 28.17
CA ASP A 54 -3.44 3.26 29.02
C ASP A 54 -2.99 1.97 29.78
N GLY A 55 -1.74 1.54 29.61
CA GLY A 55 -1.16 0.38 30.30
C GLY A 55 -1.63 -0.98 29.77
N MET A 56 -2.21 -1.02 28.55
CA MET A 56 -2.82 -2.23 27.94
C MET A 56 -2.10 -2.69 26.67
N PHE A 57 -0.81 -2.36 26.49
CA PHE A 57 -0.05 -2.73 25.31
C PHE A 57 0.38 -4.20 25.32
N ASP A 58 0.09 -4.91 24.21
CA ASP A 58 0.61 -6.25 23.90
C ASP A 58 1.33 -6.22 22.54
N ILE A 59 2.54 -6.77 22.50
CA ILE A 59 3.39 -6.81 21.30
C ILE A 59 2.83 -7.71 20.21
N THR A 60 2.13 -8.79 20.58
CA THR A 60 1.65 -9.78 19.60
C THR A 60 0.58 -9.20 18.69
N PRO A 61 -0.54 -8.63 19.18
CA PRO A 61 -1.49 -7.97 18.32
C PRO A 61 -0.92 -6.71 17.66
N ALA A 62 0.04 -6.01 18.27
CA ALA A 62 0.71 -4.87 17.65
C ALA A 62 1.44 -5.28 16.35
N VAL A 63 2.22 -6.36 16.40
CA VAL A 63 2.92 -6.90 15.21
C VAL A 63 1.92 -7.36 14.15
N LEU A 64 0.85 -8.04 14.53
CA LEU A 64 -0.18 -8.48 13.58
C LEU A 64 -0.88 -7.29 12.91
N CYS A 65 -1.20 -6.21 13.63
CA CYS A 65 -1.74 -4.98 13.06
C CYS A 65 -0.77 -4.34 12.06
N LEU A 66 0.53 -4.30 12.38
CA LEU A 66 1.57 -3.81 11.46
C LEU A 66 1.65 -4.67 10.20
N LEU A 67 1.58 -5.98 10.31
CA LEU A 67 1.59 -6.89 9.15
C LEU A 67 0.36 -6.68 8.27
N VAL A 68 -0.84 -6.54 8.86
CA VAL A 68 -2.06 -6.21 8.10
C VAL A 68 -1.87 -4.91 7.33
N ALA A 69 -1.41 -3.85 7.99
CA ALA A 69 -1.24 -2.54 7.37
C ALA A 69 -0.18 -2.58 6.25
N LEU A 70 0.97 -3.21 6.47
CA LEU A 70 2.03 -3.30 5.47
C LEU A 70 1.61 -4.14 4.26
N PHE A 71 1.03 -5.32 4.47
CA PHE A 71 0.61 -6.19 3.38
C PHE A 71 -0.55 -5.59 2.57
N ALA A 72 -1.52 -4.94 3.24
CA ALA A 72 -2.60 -4.24 2.57
C ALA A 72 -2.08 -3.05 1.73
N GLN A 73 -1.11 -2.29 2.24
CA GLN A 73 -0.46 -1.20 1.53
C GLN A 73 0.28 -1.69 0.29
N ILE A 74 1.08 -2.76 0.42
CA ILE A 74 1.81 -3.34 -0.71
C ILE A 74 0.82 -3.90 -1.75
N ALA A 75 -0.25 -4.58 -1.32
CA ALA A 75 -1.31 -5.06 -2.20
C ALA A 75 -1.96 -3.91 -2.98
N SER A 76 -2.26 -2.78 -2.31
CA SER A 76 -2.79 -1.58 -2.95
C SER A 76 -1.83 -1.00 -4.00
N ASN A 77 -0.52 -0.92 -3.68
CA ASN A 77 0.49 -0.45 -4.61
C ASN A 77 0.59 -1.34 -5.87
N PHE A 78 0.56 -2.66 -5.69
CA PHE A 78 0.57 -3.62 -6.80
C PHE A 78 -0.72 -3.56 -7.63
N ALA A 79 -1.88 -3.44 -6.97
CA ALA A 79 -3.15 -3.25 -7.65
C ALA A 79 -3.15 -1.97 -8.50
N ASN A 80 -2.66 -0.86 -7.94
CA ASN A 80 -2.55 0.40 -8.67
C ASN A 80 -1.66 0.27 -9.90
N ASP A 81 -0.49 -0.40 -9.78
CA ASP A 81 0.43 -0.62 -10.90
C ASP A 81 -0.24 -1.45 -12.02
N TYR A 82 -0.93 -2.53 -11.66
CA TYR A 82 -1.65 -3.38 -12.61
C TYR A 82 -2.82 -2.66 -13.31
N PHE A 83 -3.71 -2.02 -12.53
CA PHE A 83 -4.94 -1.44 -13.08
C PHE A 83 -4.68 -0.15 -13.86
N ASP A 84 -3.71 0.67 -13.46
CA ASP A 84 -3.34 1.89 -14.20
C ASP A 84 -2.69 1.51 -15.54
N PHE A 85 -1.82 0.50 -15.57
CA PHE A 85 -1.30 -0.05 -16.82
C PHE A 85 -2.43 -0.55 -17.74
N LYS A 86 -3.39 -1.32 -17.20
CA LYS A 86 -4.51 -1.85 -17.97
C LYS A 86 -5.42 -0.76 -18.55
N LYS A 87 -5.53 0.38 -17.87
CA LYS A 87 -6.31 1.55 -18.31
C LYS A 87 -5.54 2.46 -19.27
N GLY A 88 -4.25 2.21 -19.50
CA GLY A 88 -3.39 3.10 -20.29
C GLY A 88 -3.17 4.47 -19.64
N ALA A 89 -3.28 4.55 -18.31
CA ALA A 89 -3.06 5.78 -17.54
C ALA A 89 -1.56 6.11 -17.38
N ASP A 90 -0.68 5.15 -17.67
CA ASP A 90 0.77 5.29 -17.57
C ASP A 90 1.34 5.81 -18.89
N ARG A 91 1.18 7.13 -19.15
CA ARG A 91 1.77 7.82 -20.28
C ARG A 91 3.23 8.20 -19.99
N GLU A 92 4.04 8.37 -21.05
CA GLU A 92 5.46 8.78 -20.96
C GLU A 92 5.68 10.14 -20.28
N ASP A 93 4.68 11.03 -20.31
CA ASP A 93 4.69 12.37 -19.73
C ASP A 93 4.19 12.43 -18.28
N ARG A 94 3.96 11.28 -17.64
CA ARG A 94 3.44 11.21 -16.27
C ARG A 94 4.48 11.71 -15.26
N LEU A 95 4.07 12.68 -14.44
CA LEU A 95 4.83 13.12 -13.26
C LEU A 95 4.61 12.10 -12.12
N GLY A 96 5.62 11.30 -11.78
CA GLY A 96 5.54 10.33 -10.69
C GLY A 96 6.58 9.20 -10.81
N PRO A 97 6.69 8.32 -9.80
CA PRO A 97 7.64 7.21 -9.85
C PRO A 97 7.29 6.23 -10.98
N GLU A 98 8.33 5.63 -11.54
CA GLU A 98 8.21 4.62 -12.59
C GLU A 98 7.37 3.44 -12.13
N ARG A 99 6.56 2.90 -13.04
CA ARG A 99 5.69 1.74 -12.81
C ARG A 99 6.34 0.47 -13.32
N ALA A 100 6.45 -0.55 -12.48
CA ALA A 100 7.15 -1.80 -12.82
C ALA A 100 6.49 -2.54 -13.99
N VAL A 101 5.16 -2.49 -14.13
CA VAL A 101 4.43 -3.11 -15.25
C VAL A 101 4.60 -2.28 -16.52
N ALA A 102 4.50 -0.96 -16.47
CA ALA A 102 4.67 -0.08 -17.62
C ALA A 102 6.08 -0.14 -18.20
N GLN A 103 7.10 -0.27 -17.33
CA GLN A 103 8.50 -0.45 -17.73
C GLN A 103 8.85 -1.88 -18.18
N GLY A 104 7.89 -2.81 -18.11
CA GLY A 104 8.11 -4.19 -18.50
C GLY A 104 9.01 -5.00 -17.55
N TRP A 105 9.33 -4.48 -16.36
CA TRP A 105 10.15 -5.18 -15.36
C TRP A 105 9.42 -6.38 -14.74
N ILE A 106 8.10 -6.25 -14.56
CA ILE A 106 7.21 -7.28 -14.04
C ILE A 106 6.04 -7.45 -15.00
N THR A 107 5.69 -8.69 -15.32
CA THR A 107 4.54 -8.95 -16.19
C THR A 107 3.23 -8.60 -15.49
N PRO A 108 2.19 -8.13 -16.21
CA PRO A 108 0.89 -7.81 -15.61
C PRO A 108 0.28 -8.99 -14.83
N LYS A 109 0.45 -10.22 -15.33
CA LYS A 109 -0.05 -11.43 -14.64
C LYS A 109 0.68 -11.66 -13.31
N ALA A 110 2.00 -11.46 -13.28
CA ALA A 110 2.78 -11.61 -12.05
C ALA A 110 2.41 -10.51 -11.04
N MET A 111 2.22 -9.27 -11.49
CA MET A 111 1.79 -8.16 -10.63
C MET A 111 0.43 -8.43 -9.99
N LEU A 112 -0.53 -8.91 -10.78
CA LEU A 112 -1.86 -9.29 -10.25
C LEU A 112 -1.75 -10.46 -9.25
N ALA A 113 -0.95 -11.48 -9.53
CA ALA A 113 -0.70 -12.58 -8.61
C ALA A 113 -0.06 -12.08 -7.31
N GLY A 114 0.93 -11.17 -7.40
CA GLY A 114 1.55 -10.51 -6.25
C GLY A 114 0.53 -9.74 -5.40
N THR A 115 -0.41 -9.04 -6.04
CA THR A 115 -1.51 -8.35 -5.34
C THR A 115 -2.32 -9.32 -4.48
N PHE A 116 -2.73 -10.46 -5.04
CA PHE A 116 -3.52 -11.45 -4.29
C PHE A 116 -2.71 -12.17 -3.21
N VAL A 117 -1.41 -12.39 -3.42
CA VAL A 117 -0.52 -12.95 -2.40
C VAL A 117 -0.43 -12.00 -1.20
N MET A 118 -0.15 -10.71 -1.44
CA MET A 118 -0.08 -9.71 -0.36
C MET A 118 -1.43 -9.55 0.35
N LEU A 119 -2.52 -9.50 -0.40
CA LEU A 119 -3.87 -9.44 0.18
C LEU A 119 -4.19 -10.68 1.03
N GLY A 120 -3.80 -11.87 0.57
CA GLY A 120 -3.95 -13.11 1.32
C GLY A 120 -3.16 -13.11 2.63
N LEU A 121 -1.92 -12.58 2.62
CA LEU A 121 -1.11 -12.41 3.83
C LEU A 121 -1.73 -11.39 4.80
N ALA A 122 -2.29 -10.29 4.28
CA ALA A 122 -3.04 -9.33 5.09
C ALA A 122 -4.27 -9.97 5.73
N CYS A 123 -5.05 -10.73 4.96
CA CYS A 123 -6.22 -11.46 5.47
C CYS A 123 -5.82 -12.50 6.53
N LEU A 124 -4.76 -13.26 6.31
CA LEU A 124 -4.26 -14.25 7.29
C LEU A 124 -3.86 -13.57 8.60
N SER A 125 -3.09 -12.47 8.53
CA SER A 125 -2.72 -11.69 9.71
C SER A 125 -3.95 -11.10 10.42
N GLY A 126 -4.94 -10.62 9.66
CA GLY A 126 -6.21 -10.11 10.19
C GLY A 126 -7.07 -11.19 10.87
N LEU A 127 -7.10 -12.41 10.31
CA LEU A 127 -7.80 -13.53 10.94
C LEU A 127 -7.18 -13.91 12.28
N LEU A 128 -5.85 -13.85 12.41
CA LEU A 128 -5.18 -14.12 13.69
C LEU A 128 -5.52 -13.08 14.75
N LEU A 129 -5.84 -11.83 14.37
CA LEU A 129 -6.27 -10.79 15.31
C LEU A 129 -7.62 -11.09 15.98
N ILE A 130 -8.45 -11.95 15.40
CA ILE A 130 -9.72 -12.38 16.02
C ILE A 130 -9.49 -13.09 17.37
N CYS A 131 -8.34 -13.76 17.52
CA CYS A 131 -7.97 -14.39 18.78
C CYS A 131 -7.73 -13.41 19.93
N PHE A 132 -7.49 -12.12 19.61
CA PHE A 132 -7.16 -11.07 20.58
C PHE A 132 -8.34 -10.13 20.86
N ALA A 133 -9.35 -10.08 19.98
CA ALA A 133 -10.47 -9.17 20.15
C ALA A 133 -11.83 -9.85 19.86
N ASP A 134 -12.46 -9.54 18.72
CA ASP A 134 -13.82 -9.98 18.40
C ASP A 134 -13.90 -10.50 16.96
N TRP A 135 -14.75 -11.50 16.72
CA TRP A 135 -15.03 -12.02 15.38
C TRP A 135 -15.56 -10.95 14.41
N ARG A 136 -16.14 -9.86 14.91
CA ARG A 136 -16.62 -8.72 14.11
C ARG A 136 -15.50 -8.03 13.32
N LEU A 137 -14.23 -8.24 13.69
CA LEU A 137 -13.07 -7.78 12.91
C LEU A 137 -13.05 -8.35 11.48
N ILE A 138 -13.74 -9.46 11.21
CA ILE A 138 -13.89 -10.00 9.85
C ILE A 138 -14.49 -8.95 8.91
N TRP A 139 -15.49 -8.19 9.36
CA TRP A 139 -16.14 -7.16 8.55
C TRP A 139 -15.19 -6.00 8.24
N VAL A 140 -14.34 -5.65 9.20
CA VAL A 140 -13.30 -4.61 8.99
C VAL A 140 -12.27 -5.09 7.99
N GLY A 141 -11.79 -6.32 8.14
CA GLY A 141 -10.85 -6.95 7.19
C GLY A 141 -11.44 -7.04 5.78
N LEU A 142 -12.72 -7.43 5.65
CA LEU A 142 -13.42 -7.47 4.37
C LEU A 142 -13.54 -6.08 3.75
N ALA A 143 -13.88 -5.05 4.53
CA ALA A 143 -13.95 -3.67 4.06
C ALA A 143 -12.59 -3.18 3.56
N ILE A 144 -11.49 -3.48 4.27
CA ILE A 144 -10.13 -3.16 3.83
C ILE A 144 -9.82 -3.87 2.51
N ALA A 145 -10.09 -5.18 2.40
CA ALA A 145 -9.81 -5.95 1.20
C ALA A 145 -10.58 -5.44 -0.03
N ILE A 146 -11.85 -5.10 0.15
CA ILE A 146 -12.68 -4.48 -0.90
C ILE A 146 -12.10 -3.12 -1.29
N CYS A 147 -11.73 -2.29 -0.32
CA CYS A 147 -11.18 -0.96 -0.61
C CYS A 147 -9.86 -1.01 -1.35
N VAL A 148 -8.95 -1.91 -0.96
CA VAL A 148 -7.66 -2.13 -1.66
C VAL A 148 -7.88 -2.38 -3.15
N LEU A 149 -8.86 -3.19 -3.50
CA LEU A 149 -9.18 -3.46 -4.90
C LEU A 149 -9.98 -2.32 -5.55
N ALA A 150 -11.05 -1.83 -4.90
CA ALA A 150 -11.93 -0.81 -5.43
C ALA A 150 -11.26 0.57 -5.61
N TYR A 151 -10.16 0.82 -4.90
CA TYR A 151 -9.41 2.06 -5.04
C TYR A 151 -8.94 2.30 -6.48
N SER A 152 -8.44 1.26 -7.15
CA SER A 152 -7.93 1.33 -8.53
C SER A 152 -8.71 0.49 -9.54
N ALA A 153 -9.45 -0.52 -9.10
CA ALA A 153 -10.21 -1.43 -9.94
C ALA A 153 -11.63 -0.94 -10.23
N GLY A 154 -12.22 -1.50 -11.29
CA GLY A 154 -13.63 -1.31 -11.63
C GLY A 154 -13.93 -0.12 -12.52
N PRO A 155 -15.21 0.07 -12.86
CA PRO A 155 -15.68 1.14 -13.75
C PRO A 155 -15.67 2.53 -13.06
N PHE A 156 -15.70 2.57 -11.72
CA PHE A 156 -15.66 3.78 -10.90
C PHE A 156 -14.57 3.65 -9.83
N PRO A 157 -13.26 3.75 -10.20
CA PRO A 157 -12.20 3.68 -9.21
C PRO A 157 -12.32 4.87 -8.24
N LEU A 158 -12.24 4.59 -6.94
CA LEU A 158 -12.41 5.61 -5.90
C LEU A 158 -11.39 6.74 -6.02
N ALA A 159 -10.16 6.41 -6.44
CA ALA A 159 -9.09 7.38 -6.66
C ALA A 159 -9.42 8.46 -7.70
N TYR A 160 -10.23 8.15 -8.71
CA TYR A 160 -10.53 9.07 -9.82
C TYR A 160 -11.86 9.82 -9.67
N ASN A 161 -12.69 9.45 -8.69
CA ASN A 161 -14.03 10.02 -8.50
C ASN A 161 -14.14 10.99 -7.30
N GLY A 162 -13.03 11.57 -6.85
CA GLY A 162 -13.03 12.51 -5.72
C GLY A 162 -13.24 11.85 -4.35
N LEU A 163 -13.34 10.52 -4.28
CA LEU A 163 -13.46 9.77 -3.04
C LEU A 163 -12.10 9.35 -2.46
N GLY A 164 -10.99 9.74 -3.11
CA GLY A 164 -9.63 9.46 -2.65
C GLY A 164 -9.37 9.96 -1.24
N ASP A 165 -9.71 11.22 -0.96
CA ASP A 165 -9.52 11.85 0.34
C ASP A 165 -10.34 11.17 1.45
N VAL A 166 -11.58 10.75 1.14
CA VAL A 166 -12.42 9.98 2.07
C VAL A 166 -11.80 8.62 2.36
N CYS A 167 -11.25 7.95 1.34
CA CYS A 167 -10.52 6.69 1.52
C CYS A 167 -9.27 6.90 2.38
N VAL A 168 -8.50 7.96 2.16
CA VAL A 168 -7.33 8.30 2.98
C VAL A 168 -7.77 8.57 4.41
N LEU A 169 -8.80 9.38 4.64
CA LEU A 169 -9.33 9.65 5.97
C LEU A 169 -9.67 8.35 6.73
N LEU A 170 -10.35 7.42 6.07
CA LEU A 170 -10.81 6.19 6.70
C LEU A 170 -9.70 5.15 6.85
N PHE A 171 -8.96 4.86 5.76
CA PHE A 171 -8.05 3.72 5.70
C PHE A 171 -6.59 4.02 6.08
N TYR A 172 -6.21 5.31 6.14
CA TYR A 172 -4.90 5.75 6.67
C TYR A 172 -5.00 6.52 7.99
N GLY A 173 -6.20 6.64 8.56
CA GLY A 173 -6.39 7.29 9.85
C GLY A 173 -7.36 6.53 10.73
N VAL A 174 -8.67 6.73 10.52
CA VAL A 174 -9.69 6.29 11.48
C VAL A 174 -9.63 4.77 11.74
N ILE A 175 -9.66 3.97 10.67
CA ILE A 175 -9.66 2.52 10.81
C ILE A 175 -8.38 2.01 11.49
N PRO A 176 -7.16 2.28 10.98
CA PRO A 176 -5.97 1.66 11.57
C PRO A 176 -5.67 2.18 12.98
N VAL A 177 -5.91 3.45 13.32
CA VAL A 177 -5.69 3.95 14.68
C VAL A 177 -6.72 3.37 15.65
N CYS A 178 -8.02 3.53 15.35
CA CYS A 178 -9.08 3.14 16.29
C CYS A 178 -9.16 1.64 16.48
N PHE A 179 -8.98 0.85 15.40
CA PHE A 179 -9.03 -0.61 15.53
C PHE A 179 -7.75 -1.19 16.11
N THR A 180 -6.57 -0.63 15.87
CA THR A 180 -5.36 -1.03 16.59
C THR A 180 -5.51 -0.80 18.09
N TYR A 181 -6.00 0.39 18.49
CA TYR A 181 -6.31 0.68 19.87
C TYR A 181 -7.35 -0.28 20.44
N TYR A 182 -8.47 -0.52 19.71
CA TYR A 182 -9.51 -1.45 20.14
C TYR A 182 -9.01 -2.89 20.34
N ILE A 183 -8.17 -3.40 19.43
CA ILE A 183 -7.60 -4.75 19.52
C ILE A 183 -6.74 -4.90 20.79
N GLN A 184 -6.06 -3.84 21.20
CA GLN A 184 -5.22 -3.81 22.39
C GLN A 184 -6.02 -3.69 23.68
N THR A 185 -7.09 -2.86 23.69
CA THR A 185 -7.79 -2.42 24.92
C THR A 185 -9.21 -2.96 25.04
N LEU A 186 -9.75 -3.58 23.99
CA LEU A 186 -11.14 -4.01 23.84
C LEU A 186 -12.17 -2.87 24.05
N SER A 187 -11.73 -1.62 23.90
CA SER A 187 -12.56 -0.44 24.08
C SER A 187 -12.27 0.61 22.99
N PHE A 188 -13.22 1.52 22.74
CA PHE A 188 -12.99 2.67 21.89
C PHE A 188 -12.79 3.92 22.74
N SER A 189 -11.84 4.77 22.36
CA SER A 189 -11.55 6.03 23.03
C SER A 189 -11.85 7.20 22.10
N LEU A 190 -12.47 8.24 22.64
CA LEU A 190 -12.65 9.51 21.92
C LEU A 190 -11.29 10.11 21.51
N LEU A 191 -10.29 9.96 22.37
CA LEU A 191 -8.92 10.44 22.07
C LEU A 191 -8.34 9.72 20.86
N SER A 192 -8.51 8.39 20.76
CA SER A 192 -8.03 7.63 19.59
C SER A 192 -8.71 8.09 18.31
N PHE A 193 -10.00 8.40 18.36
CA PHE A 193 -10.74 8.94 17.21
C PHE A 193 -10.26 10.35 16.82
N LEU A 194 -10.12 11.28 17.76
CA LEU A 194 -9.67 12.65 17.47
C LEU A 194 -8.24 12.66 16.88
N LEU A 195 -7.33 11.86 17.45
CA LEU A 195 -5.96 11.76 16.92
C LEU A 195 -5.91 11.06 15.56
N SER A 196 -6.81 10.12 15.30
CA SER A 196 -6.90 9.47 13.98
C SER A 196 -7.32 10.46 12.88
N VAL A 197 -8.26 11.35 13.18
CA VAL A 197 -8.68 12.42 12.25
C VAL A 197 -7.55 13.41 12.02
N ALA A 198 -6.83 13.83 13.08
CA ALA A 198 -5.69 14.73 12.94
C ALA A 198 -4.58 14.12 12.06
N LEU A 199 -4.25 12.85 12.27
CA LEU A 199 -3.27 12.14 11.46
C LEU A 199 -3.70 12.02 9.98
N SER A 200 -4.99 11.74 9.75
CA SER A 200 -5.53 11.64 8.38
C SER A 200 -5.43 12.96 7.62
N LEU A 201 -5.67 14.09 8.29
CA LEU A 201 -5.55 15.41 7.66
C LEU A 201 -4.12 15.71 7.20
N ILE A 202 -3.09 15.20 7.92
CA ILE A 202 -1.70 15.29 7.49
C ILE A 202 -1.49 14.49 6.20
N HIS A 203 -1.99 13.25 6.13
CA HIS A 203 -1.84 12.41 4.94
C HIS A 203 -2.60 12.93 3.71
N ILE A 204 -3.72 13.63 3.89
CA ILE A 204 -4.45 14.28 2.78
C ILE A 204 -3.68 15.49 2.24
N SER A 205 -2.93 16.18 3.08
CA SER A 205 -2.20 17.40 2.69
C SER A 205 -0.87 17.14 1.96
N GLU A 206 -0.37 15.90 1.97
CA GLU A 206 0.85 15.47 1.28
C GLU A 206 0.57 14.91 -0.12
#